data_2c56c44f0fbaff539e03c107882fe48b
#
_entry.id   2c56c44f0fbaff539e03c107882fe48b
#
_cell.length_a   1.000
_cell.length_b   1.000
_cell.length_c   1.000
_cell.angle_alpha   90.00
_cell.angle_beta   90.00
_cell.angle_gamma   90.00
#
_symmetry.space_group_name_H-M   'P 1'
#
loop_
_entity.id
_entity.type
_entity.pdbx_description
1 polymer ?
#
loop_
_entity_poly.entity_id
_entity_poly.type
_entity_poly.pdbx_seq_one_letter_code
_entity_poly.pdbx_strand_id
1 'polypeptide(L)'
;MFKNGVDTVVPEPIPSRVYAVCQYIKKHRGQKQDIMHAVCMDDVFTASDNSDIFNHSLNAAVELGLVKGVDNEYSAEEALLGINSMVDFRRYAANEIFKRPESLIFKITSLYCEYAEEMLQYTKWEQVVESLGNHGLQFPYNAILGWRFWVPFLGCGYLNDTVMLPNWYVRFDDLLASQKEFKPGQMVPIKDFVEWIEAKCPEVRKSRKETQLGLGVSNALRTLEAMGKVKLERQPDSLQWQLYRFEGSNDISHVTIAR
;
A
#
# COMPACT_ATOMS: atom_id res chain seq x y z
N MET A 1 -7.92 -10.21 -7.43
CA MET A 1 -6.51 -9.81 -7.29
C MET A 1 -6.09 -9.57 -5.84
N PHE A 2 -7.00 -9.15 -4.96
CA PHE A 2 -6.69 -8.91 -3.54
C PHE A 2 -7.05 -10.07 -2.61
N LYS A 3 -7.66 -11.14 -3.11
CA LYS A 3 -8.07 -12.30 -2.32
C LYS A 3 -6.89 -13.22 -2.02
N ASN A 4 -6.97 -13.92 -0.88
CA ASN A 4 -6.04 -15.00 -0.57
C ASN A 4 -6.19 -16.13 -1.61
N GLY A 5 -5.06 -16.76 -2.01
CA GLY A 5 -5.05 -17.87 -2.96
C GLY A 5 -5.30 -17.46 -4.43
N VAL A 6 -5.31 -16.17 -4.76
CA VAL A 6 -5.33 -15.68 -6.14
C VAL A 6 -3.90 -15.38 -6.55
N ASP A 7 -3.38 -16.12 -7.53
CA ASP A 7 -1.98 -16.03 -7.98
C ASP A 7 -1.75 -14.94 -9.05
N THR A 8 -2.70 -14.03 -9.21
CA THR A 8 -2.61 -12.97 -10.21
C THR A 8 -2.94 -11.59 -9.63
N VAL A 9 -2.12 -10.61 -9.99
CA VAL A 9 -2.42 -9.17 -9.87
C VAL A 9 -2.45 -8.64 -11.29
N VAL A 10 -3.63 -8.28 -11.77
CA VAL A 10 -3.80 -7.79 -13.15
C VAL A 10 -3.54 -6.27 -13.22
N PRO A 11 -2.98 -5.75 -14.32
CA PRO A 11 -2.60 -4.33 -14.43
C PRO A 11 -3.77 -3.38 -14.71
N GLU A 12 -4.91 -3.87 -15.18
CA GLU A 12 -6.04 -3.05 -15.65
C GLU A 12 -6.71 -2.23 -14.53
N PRO A 13 -7.00 -2.80 -13.33
CA PRO A 13 -7.70 -2.06 -12.28
C PRO A 13 -6.73 -1.17 -11.48
N ILE A 14 -6.23 -0.11 -12.10
CA ILE A 14 -5.43 0.88 -11.37
C ILE A 14 -6.31 1.62 -10.34
N PRO A 15 -5.73 2.14 -9.24
CA PRO A 15 -6.48 2.76 -8.14
C PRO A 15 -7.50 3.83 -8.58
N SER A 16 -7.13 4.69 -9.53
CA SER A 16 -8.01 5.76 -10.02
C SER A 16 -9.24 5.23 -10.76
N ARG A 17 -9.10 4.16 -11.54
CA ARG A 17 -10.24 3.52 -12.23
C ARG A 17 -11.19 2.86 -11.23
N VAL A 18 -10.66 2.13 -10.26
CA VAL A 18 -11.47 1.52 -9.21
C VAL A 18 -12.22 2.58 -8.41
N TYR A 19 -11.54 3.68 -8.05
CA TYR A 19 -12.17 4.79 -7.35
C TYR A 19 -13.29 5.45 -8.18
N ALA A 20 -13.07 5.68 -9.49
CA ALA A 20 -14.10 6.25 -10.37
C ALA A 20 -15.35 5.37 -10.44
N VAL A 21 -15.20 4.06 -10.62
CA VAL A 21 -16.31 3.09 -10.58
C VAL A 21 -17.04 3.16 -9.22
N CYS A 22 -16.30 3.15 -8.11
CA CYS A 22 -16.86 3.28 -6.77
C CYS A 22 -17.66 4.59 -6.61
N GLN A 23 -17.12 5.74 -7.02
CA GLN A 23 -17.79 7.03 -6.87
C GLN A 23 -19.05 7.15 -7.74
N TYR A 24 -19.05 6.52 -8.90
CA TYR A 24 -20.28 6.44 -9.71
C TYR A 24 -21.35 5.60 -9.01
N ILE A 25 -21.02 4.36 -8.59
CA ILE A 25 -21.96 3.44 -7.92
C ILE A 25 -22.45 4.01 -6.59
N LYS A 26 -21.63 4.80 -5.89
CA LYS A 26 -22.03 5.49 -4.66
C LYS A 26 -23.24 6.41 -4.88
N LYS A 27 -23.35 7.01 -6.07
CA LYS A 27 -24.41 7.95 -6.44
C LYS A 27 -25.56 7.29 -7.21
N HIS A 28 -25.25 6.21 -7.94
CA HIS A 28 -26.13 5.61 -8.92
C HIS A 28 -26.07 4.08 -8.81
N ARG A 29 -27.04 3.48 -8.12
CA ARG A 29 -27.29 2.05 -8.23
C ARG A 29 -27.71 1.71 -9.66
N GLY A 30 -27.26 0.61 -10.25
CA GLY A 30 -27.66 0.28 -11.61
C GLY A 30 -27.12 -1.04 -12.14
N GLN A 31 -27.54 -1.35 -13.36
CA GLN A 31 -27.09 -2.49 -14.12
C GLN A 31 -25.64 -2.30 -14.55
N LYS A 32 -24.91 -3.41 -14.68
CA LYS A 32 -23.50 -3.42 -15.08
C LYS A 32 -23.22 -2.62 -16.33
N GLN A 33 -24.09 -2.75 -17.36
CA GLN A 33 -23.95 -2.03 -18.63
C GLN A 33 -24.08 -0.52 -18.48
N ASP A 34 -25.08 -0.07 -17.73
CA ASP A 34 -25.33 1.36 -17.52
C ASP A 34 -24.15 2.02 -16.79
N ILE A 35 -23.58 1.31 -15.80
CA ILE A 35 -22.40 1.79 -15.08
C ILE A 35 -21.19 1.84 -16.03
N MET A 36 -20.98 0.81 -16.85
CA MET A 36 -19.89 0.75 -17.81
C MET A 36 -19.97 1.93 -18.81
N HIS A 37 -21.12 2.15 -19.43
CA HIS A 37 -21.35 3.26 -20.36
C HIS A 37 -21.04 4.62 -19.71
N ALA A 38 -21.45 4.80 -18.45
CA ALA A 38 -21.26 6.07 -17.75
C ALA A 38 -19.80 6.37 -17.35
N VAL A 39 -18.98 5.33 -17.04
CA VAL A 39 -17.59 5.55 -16.58
C VAL A 39 -16.55 5.37 -17.66
N CYS A 40 -16.86 4.69 -18.77
CA CYS A 40 -15.89 4.37 -19.84
C CYS A 40 -15.89 5.34 -21.01
N MET A 41 -16.78 6.33 -21.06
CA MET A 41 -16.87 7.30 -22.17
C MET A 41 -16.95 6.60 -23.54
N ASP A 42 -18.02 5.86 -23.79
CA ASP A 42 -18.20 4.98 -24.96
C ASP A 42 -17.93 5.62 -26.35
N ASP A 43 -18.07 6.94 -26.48
CA ASP A 43 -17.87 7.66 -27.74
C ASP A 43 -16.40 7.72 -28.19
N VAL A 44 -15.45 7.34 -27.34
CA VAL A 44 -14.00 7.51 -27.59
C VAL A 44 -13.28 6.18 -27.83
N PHE A 45 -13.85 5.04 -27.39
CA PHE A 45 -13.17 3.74 -27.44
C PHE A 45 -14.07 2.64 -28.03
N THR A 46 -13.47 1.68 -28.74
CA THR A 46 -14.17 0.50 -29.23
C THR A 46 -14.64 -0.38 -28.06
N ALA A 47 -15.88 -0.84 -28.11
CA ALA A 47 -16.59 -1.51 -27.03
C ALA A 47 -15.88 -2.78 -26.47
N SER A 48 -14.99 -3.44 -27.22
CA SER A 48 -14.30 -4.67 -26.78
C SER A 48 -13.19 -4.41 -25.76
N ASP A 49 -12.41 -3.35 -25.93
CA ASP A 49 -11.22 -3.10 -25.08
C ASP A 49 -11.58 -2.51 -23.72
N ASN A 50 -12.73 -1.82 -23.64
CA ASN A 50 -13.20 -1.19 -22.41
C ASN A 50 -13.88 -2.16 -21.44
N SER A 51 -14.48 -3.25 -21.94
CA SER A 51 -15.20 -4.21 -21.11
C SER A 51 -14.30 -4.90 -20.10
N ASP A 52 -13.08 -5.27 -20.50
CA ASP A 52 -12.14 -5.97 -19.59
C ASP A 52 -11.58 -5.02 -18.53
N ILE A 53 -11.20 -3.79 -18.93
CA ILE A 53 -10.74 -2.76 -17.99
C ILE A 53 -11.82 -2.44 -16.96
N PHE A 54 -13.06 -2.27 -17.40
CA PHE A 54 -14.21 -2.03 -16.52
C PHE A 54 -14.47 -3.23 -15.61
N ASN A 55 -14.52 -4.45 -16.17
CA ASN A 55 -14.78 -5.67 -15.42
C ASN A 55 -13.73 -5.89 -14.31
N HIS A 56 -12.45 -5.72 -14.61
CA HIS A 56 -11.39 -5.83 -13.63
C HIS A 56 -11.49 -4.75 -12.54
N SER A 57 -11.84 -3.51 -12.92
CA SER A 57 -12.01 -2.41 -11.96
C SER A 57 -13.23 -2.63 -11.04
N LEU A 58 -14.34 -3.10 -11.59
CA LEU A 58 -15.55 -3.45 -10.84
C LEU A 58 -15.29 -4.63 -9.90
N ASN A 59 -14.62 -5.68 -10.38
CA ASN A 59 -14.25 -6.83 -9.56
C ASN A 59 -13.31 -6.42 -8.41
N ALA A 60 -12.36 -5.52 -8.64
CA ALA A 60 -11.50 -4.98 -7.60
C ALA A 60 -12.31 -4.23 -6.53
N ALA A 61 -13.31 -3.42 -6.93
CA ALA A 61 -14.20 -2.74 -6.00
C ALA A 61 -15.04 -3.72 -5.15
N VAL A 62 -15.52 -4.80 -5.76
CA VAL A 62 -16.23 -5.89 -5.06
C VAL A 62 -15.29 -6.63 -4.10
N GLU A 63 -14.07 -6.95 -4.52
CA GLU A 63 -13.08 -7.63 -3.68
C GLU A 63 -12.64 -6.80 -2.47
N LEU A 64 -12.63 -5.46 -2.61
CA LEU A 64 -12.40 -4.54 -1.51
C LEU A 64 -13.61 -4.38 -0.57
N GLY A 65 -14.76 -4.97 -0.91
CA GLY A 65 -15.98 -4.84 -0.10
C GLY A 65 -16.62 -3.44 -0.17
N LEU A 66 -16.37 -2.71 -1.26
CA LEU A 66 -16.93 -1.38 -1.48
C LEU A 66 -18.21 -1.41 -2.29
N VAL A 67 -18.37 -2.44 -3.10
CA VAL A 67 -19.49 -2.62 -4.02
C VAL A 67 -20.03 -4.03 -3.87
N LYS A 68 -21.36 -4.16 -3.87
CA LYS A 68 -22.07 -5.44 -3.91
C LYS A 68 -22.78 -5.60 -5.24
N GLY A 69 -22.62 -6.76 -5.87
CA GLY A 69 -23.34 -7.15 -7.08
C GLY A 69 -24.30 -8.31 -6.81
N VAL A 70 -25.55 -8.19 -7.27
CA VAL A 70 -26.56 -9.24 -7.26
C VAL A 70 -27.32 -9.15 -8.59
N ASP A 71 -27.41 -10.25 -9.32
CA ASP A 71 -28.13 -10.37 -10.60
C ASP A 71 -27.77 -9.26 -11.63
N ASN A 72 -26.47 -8.98 -11.76
CA ASN A 72 -25.93 -7.89 -12.59
C ASN A 72 -26.30 -6.47 -12.14
N GLU A 73 -26.96 -6.29 -11.02
CA GLU A 73 -27.20 -5.00 -10.41
C GLU A 73 -26.16 -4.71 -9.33
N TYR A 74 -25.56 -3.51 -9.33
CA TYR A 74 -24.50 -3.11 -8.42
C TYR A 74 -24.92 -1.93 -7.56
N SER A 75 -24.55 -2.00 -6.29
CA SER A 75 -24.85 -0.99 -5.27
C SER A 75 -23.66 -0.76 -4.35
N ALA A 76 -23.64 0.41 -3.70
CA ALA A 76 -22.62 0.75 -2.71
C ALA A 76 -22.80 -0.09 -1.43
N GLU A 77 -21.72 -0.61 -0.90
CA GLU A 77 -21.64 -1.13 0.47
C GLU A 77 -21.46 0.02 1.48
N GLU A 78 -21.76 -0.22 2.75
CA GLU A 78 -21.69 0.77 3.82
C GLU A 78 -20.29 1.42 3.90
N ALA A 79 -19.24 0.64 3.73
CA ALA A 79 -17.86 1.12 3.74
C ALA A 79 -17.60 2.21 2.67
N LEU A 80 -18.24 2.10 1.49
CA LEU A 80 -18.09 3.09 0.42
C LEU A 80 -18.71 4.44 0.79
N LEU A 81 -19.75 4.46 1.60
CA LEU A 81 -20.43 5.70 1.99
C LEU A 81 -19.50 6.65 2.76
N GLY A 82 -18.55 6.11 3.52
CA GLY A 82 -17.51 6.88 4.24
C GLY A 82 -16.36 7.39 3.37
N ILE A 83 -16.22 6.92 2.13
CA ILE A 83 -15.11 7.28 1.24
C ILE A 83 -15.48 8.49 0.38
N ASN A 84 -14.93 9.67 0.71
CA ASN A 84 -15.24 10.94 0.04
C ASN A 84 -14.07 11.50 -0.77
N SER A 85 -12.86 10.95 -0.60
CA SER A 85 -11.65 11.39 -1.28
C SER A 85 -10.77 10.21 -1.70
N MET A 86 -9.80 10.47 -2.59
CA MET A 86 -8.75 9.49 -2.92
C MET A 86 -7.90 9.13 -1.69
N VAL A 87 -7.77 10.03 -0.73
CA VAL A 87 -7.05 9.76 0.53
C VAL A 87 -7.83 8.76 1.39
N ASP A 88 -9.15 8.94 1.52
CA ASP A 88 -9.99 7.98 2.24
C ASP A 88 -9.97 6.61 1.57
N PHE A 89 -10.05 6.60 0.23
CA PHE A 89 -9.96 5.37 -0.56
C PHE A 89 -8.61 4.66 -0.36
N ARG A 90 -7.50 5.40 -0.39
CA ARG A 90 -6.16 4.86 -0.13
C ARG A 90 -6.07 4.22 1.25
N ARG A 91 -6.50 4.93 2.30
CA ARG A 91 -6.48 4.45 3.69
C ARG A 91 -7.31 3.18 3.85
N TYR A 92 -8.50 3.19 3.31
CA TYR A 92 -9.38 2.03 3.33
C TYR A 92 -8.76 0.84 2.58
N ALA A 93 -8.34 1.05 1.32
CA ALA A 93 -7.77 0.00 0.48
C ALA A 93 -6.50 -0.60 1.10
N ALA A 94 -5.61 0.23 1.65
CA ALA A 94 -4.39 -0.24 2.31
C ALA A 94 -4.72 -1.16 3.50
N ASN A 95 -5.70 -0.78 4.33
CA ASN A 95 -6.11 -1.60 5.45
C ASN A 95 -6.74 -2.92 4.99
N GLU A 96 -7.61 -2.90 3.96
CA GLU A 96 -8.26 -4.12 3.48
C GLU A 96 -7.31 -5.07 2.73
N ILE A 97 -6.39 -4.54 1.94
CA ILE A 97 -5.42 -5.34 1.18
C ILE A 97 -4.41 -6.00 2.13
N PHE A 98 -3.82 -5.22 3.04
CA PHE A 98 -2.77 -5.73 3.93
C PHE A 98 -3.29 -6.56 5.13
N LYS A 99 -4.59 -6.67 5.34
CA LYS A 99 -5.19 -7.71 6.21
C LYS A 99 -5.12 -9.12 5.62
N ARG A 100 -4.70 -9.28 4.37
CA ARG A 100 -4.74 -10.55 3.62
C ARG A 100 -3.31 -11.06 3.33
N PRO A 101 -2.63 -11.68 4.29
CA PRO A 101 -1.21 -12.05 4.18
C PRO A 101 -0.96 -13.10 3.08
N GLU A 102 -1.98 -13.87 2.71
CA GLU A 102 -1.89 -14.88 1.65
C GLU A 102 -2.18 -14.33 0.25
N SER A 103 -2.55 -13.07 0.12
CA SER A 103 -2.73 -12.44 -1.20
C SER A 103 -1.38 -12.19 -1.87
N LEU A 104 -1.33 -12.33 -3.20
CA LEU A 104 -0.10 -12.14 -3.96
C LEU A 104 0.45 -10.71 -3.80
N ILE A 105 -0.43 -9.70 -3.78
CA ILE A 105 -0.02 -8.30 -3.60
C ILE A 105 0.67 -8.08 -2.23
N PHE A 106 0.17 -8.73 -1.17
CA PHE A 106 0.82 -8.69 0.14
C PHE A 106 2.19 -9.36 0.10
N LYS A 107 2.27 -10.57 -0.46
CA LYS A 107 3.51 -11.36 -0.53
C LYS A 107 4.60 -10.61 -1.30
N ILE A 108 4.27 -10.05 -2.47
CA ILE A 108 5.21 -9.24 -3.25
C ILE A 108 5.66 -8.01 -2.43
N THR A 109 4.73 -7.28 -1.81
CA THR A 109 5.04 -6.06 -1.04
C THR A 109 5.94 -6.37 0.17
N SER A 110 5.61 -7.41 0.93
CA SER A 110 6.39 -7.81 2.10
C SER A 110 7.81 -8.25 1.72
N LEU A 111 7.94 -9.04 0.66
CA LEU A 111 9.23 -9.51 0.19
C LEU A 111 10.06 -8.37 -0.44
N TYR A 112 9.42 -7.49 -1.20
CA TYR A 112 10.06 -6.27 -1.73
C TYR A 112 10.57 -5.36 -0.60
N CYS A 113 9.82 -5.24 0.50
CA CYS A 113 10.25 -4.48 1.68
C CYS A 113 11.44 -5.15 2.40
N GLU A 114 11.42 -6.47 2.52
CA GLU A 114 12.50 -7.25 3.15
C GLU A 114 13.82 -7.12 2.40
N TYR A 115 13.79 -7.19 1.06
CA TYR A 115 14.96 -7.13 0.19
C TYR A 115 15.08 -5.78 -0.55
N ALA A 116 14.56 -4.71 0.02
CA ALA A 116 14.48 -3.39 -0.62
C ALA A 116 15.82 -2.87 -1.16
N GLU A 117 16.93 -3.14 -0.46
CA GLU A 117 18.28 -2.74 -0.87
C GLU A 117 18.72 -3.43 -2.16
N GLU A 118 18.45 -4.73 -2.27
CA GLU A 118 18.75 -5.51 -3.48
C GLU A 118 17.88 -5.02 -4.66
N MET A 119 16.60 -4.76 -4.43
CA MET A 119 15.67 -4.32 -5.47
C MET A 119 16.08 -2.98 -6.12
N LEU A 120 16.77 -2.10 -5.39
CA LEU A 120 17.28 -0.83 -5.93
C LEU A 120 18.39 -0.98 -6.96
N GLN A 121 19.02 -2.16 -7.07
CA GLN A 121 20.07 -2.43 -8.05
C GLN A 121 19.52 -2.74 -9.44
N TYR A 122 18.23 -3.05 -9.56
CA TYR A 122 17.60 -3.47 -10.80
C TYR A 122 17.01 -2.28 -11.56
N THR A 123 17.15 -2.34 -12.89
CA THR A 123 16.63 -1.33 -13.82
C THR A 123 15.45 -1.81 -14.64
N LYS A 124 15.05 -3.08 -14.48
CA LYS A 124 13.96 -3.72 -15.21
C LYS A 124 13.10 -4.56 -14.28
N TRP A 125 11.80 -4.56 -14.49
CA TRP A 125 10.87 -5.35 -13.69
C TRP A 125 11.08 -6.86 -13.80
N GLU A 126 11.60 -7.35 -14.93
CA GLU A 126 11.96 -8.76 -15.11
C GLU A 126 13.00 -9.21 -14.09
N GLN A 127 14.01 -8.37 -13.82
CA GLN A 127 15.05 -8.64 -12.83
C GLN A 127 14.47 -8.67 -11.40
N VAL A 128 13.51 -7.78 -11.10
CA VAL A 128 12.80 -7.78 -9.82
C VAL A 128 12.00 -9.07 -9.65
N VAL A 129 11.28 -9.51 -10.68
CA VAL A 129 10.50 -10.77 -10.65
C VAL A 129 11.42 -11.97 -10.45
N GLU A 130 12.53 -12.02 -11.16
CA GLU A 130 13.53 -13.10 -11.03
C GLU A 130 14.14 -13.13 -9.62
N SER A 131 14.53 -11.97 -9.08
CA SER A 131 15.08 -11.88 -7.73
C SER A 131 14.07 -12.31 -6.66
N LEU A 132 12.83 -11.83 -6.73
CA LEU A 132 11.77 -12.27 -5.80
C LEU A 132 11.49 -13.79 -5.94
N GLY A 133 11.63 -14.33 -7.17
CA GLY A 133 11.59 -15.76 -7.43
C GLY A 133 12.72 -16.55 -6.71
N ASN A 134 13.93 -16.01 -6.72
CA ASN A 134 15.08 -16.58 -6.00
C ASN A 134 14.89 -16.53 -4.47
N HIS A 135 14.12 -15.57 -3.97
CA HIS A 135 13.69 -15.48 -2.57
C HIS A 135 12.42 -16.29 -2.26
N GLY A 136 12.01 -17.19 -3.16
CA GLY A 136 10.95 -18.17 -2.92
C GLY A 136 9.54 -17.72 -3.30
N LEU A 137 9.36 -16.61 -4.02
CA LEU A 137 8.05 -16.15 -4.48
C LEU A 137 7.94 -16.15 -6.01
N GLN A 138 7.41 -17.25 -6.57
CA GLN A 138 7.14 -17.36 -8.00
C GLN A 138 5.78 -16.74 -8.36
N PHE A 139 5.75 -15.89 -9.38
CA PHE A 139 4.52 -15.29 -9.90
C PHE A 139 4.71 -14.80 -11.35
N PRO A 140 3.62 -14.63 -12.14
CA PRO A 140 3.71 -14.19 -13.52
C PRO A 140 4.15 -12.72 -13.62
N TYR A 141 4.90 -12.38 -14.66
CA TYR A 141 5.40 -11.01 -14.90
C TYR A 141 4.28 -9.95 -14.87
N ASN A 142 3.11 -10.25 -15.40
CA ASN A 142 1.99 -9.30 -15.39
C ASN A 142 1.56 -8.89 -13.97
N ALA A 143 1.85 -9.70 -12.96
CA ALA A 143 1.50 -9.36 -11.58
C ALA A 143 2.33 -8.17 -11.05
N ILE A 144 3.61 -8.04 -11.41
CA ILE A 144 4.42 -6.89 -11.01
C ILE A 144 3.93 -5.60 -11.71
N LEU A 145 3.39 -5.70 -12.92
CA LEU A 145 2.82 -4.57 -13.65
C LEU A 145 1.56 -4.02 -12.97
N GLY A 146 0.72 -4.90 -12.40
CA GLY A 146 -0.41 -4.47 -11.57
C GLY A 146 0.03 -3.95 -10.20
N TRP A 147 0.95 -4.65 -9.54
CA TRP A 147 1.50 -4.31 -8.24
C TRP A 147 2.10 -2.90 -8.22
N ARG A 148 2.87 -2.50 -9.23
CA ARG A 148 3.55 -1.19 -9.31
C ARG A 148 2.61 0.02 -9.29
N PHE A 149 1.33 -0.15 -9.64
CA PHE A 149 0.34 0.92 -9.57
C PHE A 149 -0.31 1.01 -8.19
N TRP A 150 -0.53 -0.14 -7.55
CA TRP A 150 -1.20 -0.19 -6.26
C TRP A 150 -0.28 0.18 -5.10
N VAL A 151 0.92 -0.36 -5.06
CA VAL A 151 1.77 -0.25 -3.87
C VAL A 151 2.25 1.18 -3.57
N PRO A 152 2.66 2.00 -4.56
CA PRO A 152 2.90 3.42 -4.33
C PRO A 152 1.62 4.17 -3.90
N PHE A 153 0.47 3.86 -4.52
CA PHE A 153 -0.80 4.43 -4.10
C PHE A 153 -1.14 4.09 -2.65
N LEU A 154 -0.89 2.87 -2.19
CA LEU A 154 -1.11 2.44 -0.81
C LEU A 154 -0.13 3.07 0.20
N GLY A 155 0.84 3.84 -0.28
CA GLY A 155 1.77 4.58 0.55
C GLY A 155 3.03 3.81 0.96
N CYS A 156 3.40 2.76 0.23
CA CYS A 156 4.55 1.92 0.54
C CYS A 156 5.84 2.34 -0.20
N GLY A 157 5.79 3.40 -1.01
CA GLY A 157 6.96 3.89 -1.74
C GLY A 157 6.60 4.87 -2.83
N TYR A 158 7.61 5.21 -3.62
CA TYR A 158 7.49 6.11 -4.77
C TYR A 158 7.99 5.40 -6.02
N LEU A 159 7.17 5.43 -7.08
CA LEU A 159 7.59 4.92 -8.38
C LEU A 159 8.44 5.99 -9.08
N ASN A 160 9.67 5.65 -9.40
CA ASN A 160 10.56 6.46 -10.21
C ASN A 160 10.96 5.63 -11.44
N ASP A 161 10.31 5.87 -12.57
CA ASP A 161 10.42 5.10 -13.79
C ASP A 161 10.19 3.59 -13.57
N THR A 162 11.22 2.77 -13.66
CA THR A 162 11.17 1.31 -13.49
C THR A 162 11.57 0.84 -12.09
N VAL A 163 11.79 1.75 -11.16
CA VAL A 163 12.21 1.43 -9.79
C VAL A 163 11.18 1.97 -8.79
N MET A 164 10.77 1.15 -7.86
CA MET A 164 10.02 1.60 -6.70
C MET A 164 11.00 1.89 -5.56
N LEU A 165 11.07 3.16 -5.16
CA LEU A 165 11.86 3.59 -4.00
C LEU A 165 11.09 3.27 -2.71
N PRO A 166 11.55 2.33 -1.89
CA PRO A 166 10.85 1.93 -0.68
C PRO A 166 10.82 3.07 0.34
N ASN A 167 9.63 3.53 0.68
CA ASN A 167 9.41 4.55 1.70
C ASN A 167 7.97 4.49 2.19
N TRP A 168 7.75 3.99 3.38
CA TRP A 168 6.42 3.85 3.99
C TRP A 168 5.89 5.13 4.65
N TYR A 169 6.46 6.31 4.33
CA TYR A 169 6.06 7.58 4.93
C TYR A 169 4.56 7.84 4.86
N VAL A 170 3.96 7.74 3.67
CA VAL A 170 2.54 8.04 3.48
C VAL A 170 1.67 7.06 4.28
N ARG A 171 2.04 5.79 4.32
CA ARG A 171 1.34 4.77 5.10
C ARG A 171 1.42 5.03 6.60
N PHE A 172 2.59 5.42 7.10
CA PHE A 172 2.79 5.73 8.52
C PHE A 172 2.16 7.07 8.92
N ASP A 173 2.18 8.09 8.05
CA ASP A 173 1.48 9.36 8.29
C ASP A 173 -0.04 9.16 8.36
N ASP A 174 -0.60 8.32 7.48
CA ASP A 174 -2.01 7.94 7.53
C ASP A 174 -2.39 7.23 8.86
N LEU A 175 -1.50 6.37 9.37
CA LEU A 175 -1.70 5.73 10.67
C LEU A 175 -1.61 6.72 11.81
N LEU A 176 -0.58 7.57 11.84
CA LEU A 176 -0.41 8.60 12.86
C LEU A 176 -1.58 9.59 12.90
N ALA A 177 -2.14 9.94 11.73
CA ALA A 177 -3.28 10.84 11.63
C ALA A 177 -4.59 10.25 12.18
N SER A 178 -4.73 8.92 12.20
CA SER A 178 -5.95 8.22 12.62
C SER A 178 -5.84 7.53 13.99
N GLN A 179 -4.64 7.43 14.57
CA GLN A 179 -4.40 6.73 15.82
C GLN A 179 -4.90 7.52 17.05
N LYS A 180 -5.15 6.81 18.15
CA LYS A 180 -5.54 7.36 19.47
C LYS A 180 -4.65 6.86 20.59
N GLU A 181 -3.67 6.03 20.28
CA GLU A 181 -2.77 5.37 21.24
C GLU A 181 -1.71 6.32 21.78
N PHE A 182 -1.23 7.26 20.97
CA PHE A 182 -0.18 8.20 21.35
C PHE A 182 -0.70 9.63 21.41
N LYS A 183 -0.25 10.39 22.41
CA LYS A 183 -0.59 11.81 22.57
C LYS A 183 0.49 12.70 21.92
N PRO A 184 0.10 13.89 21.42
CA PRO A 184 1.09 14.91 21.04
C PRO A 184 2.08 15.21 22.17
N GLY A 185 3.37 15.28 21.85
CA GLY A 185 4.47 15.46 22.82
C GLY A 185 4.86 14.19 23.58
N GLN A 186 4.17 13.06 23.37
CA GLN A 186 4.54 11.80 24.03
C GLN A 186 5.82 11.25 23.43
N MET A 187 6.79 10.94 24.29
CA MET A 187 7.98 10.17 23.96
C MET A 187 7.65 8.69 24.11
N VAL A 188 7.91 7.91 23.05
CA VAL A 188 7.62 6.46 22.97
C VAL A 188 8.94 5.72 22.72
N PRO A 189 9.26 4.66 23.46
CA PRO A 189 10.41 3.82 23.15
C PRO A 189 10.34 3.31 21.71
N ILE A 190 11.46 3.30 21.00
CA ILE A 190 11.52 2.90 19.59
C ILE A 190 10.95 1.49 19.38
N LYS A 191 11.21 0.57 20.29
CA LYS A 191 10.66 -0.78 20.26
C LYS A 191 9.14 -0.76 20.21
N ASP A 192 8.52 -0.06 21.15
CA ASP A 192 7.05 -0.02 21.28
C ASP A 192 6.41 0.66 20.05
N PHE A 193 7.07 1.71 19.52
CA PHE A 193 6.61 2.40 18.34
C PHE A 193 6.70 1.51 17.08
N VAL A 194 7.79 0.77 16.90
CA VAL A 194 7.95 -0.15 15.75
C VAL A 194 6.99 -1.34 15.87
N GLU A 195 6.83 -1.91 17.06
CA GLU A 195 5.87 -2.99 17.29
C GLU A 195 4.42 -2.54 17.00
N TRP A 196 4.08 -1.30 17.36
CA TRP A 196 2.79 -0.70 16.99
C TRP A 196 2.63 -0.54 15.47
N ILE A 197 3.67 -0.06 14.77
CA ILE A 197 3.67 0.01 13.30
C ILE A 197 3.48 -1.39 12.71
N GLU A 198 4.25 -2.38 13.13
CA GLU A 198 4.19 -3.75 12.62
C GLU A 198 2.83 -4.43 12.88
N ALA A 199 2.14 -4.04 13.95
CA ALA A 199 0.79 -4.51 14.23
C ALA A 199 -0.23 -3.95 13.24
N LYS A 200 -0.06 -2.70 12.79
CA LYS A 200 -0.96 -2.01 11.86
C LYS A 200 -0.55 -2.16 10.38
N CYS A 201 0.74 -2.39 10.14
CA CYS A 201 1.35 -2.58 8.83
C CYS A 201 2.08 -3.93 8.77
N PRO A 202 1.36 -5.05 8.72
CA PRO A 202 1.99 -6.37 8.74
C PRO A 202 2.94 -6.62 7.56
N GLU A 203 2.81 -5.87 6.48
CA GLU A 203 3.66 -5.92 5.29
C GLU A 203 5.12 -5.53 5.55
N VAL A 204 5.42 -4.78 6.63
CA VAL A 204 6.79 -4.36 6.96
C VAL A 204 7.49 -5.26 7.97
N ARG A 205 6.80 -6.24 8.59
CA ARG A 205 7.34 -7.05 9.69
C ARG A 205 8.66 -7.74 9.38
N LYS A 206 8.86 -8.18 8.15
CA LYS A 206 10.07 -8.88 7.71
C LYS A 206 11.23 -7.95 7.34
N SER A 207 11.01 -6.64 7.28
CA SER A 207 12.03 -5.69 6.86
C SER A 207 13.10 -5.41 7.91
N ARG A 208 12.87 -5.77 9.18
CA ARG A 208 13.87 -5.60 10.24
C ARG A 208 14.62 -6.89 10.57
N LYS A 209 15.86 -6.73 10.97
CA LYS A 209 16.70 -7.79 11.53
C LYS A 209 17.04 -7.41 12.97
N GLU A 210 16.42 -8.07 13.94
CA GLU A 210 16.55 -7.74 15.38
C GLU A 210 16.24 -6.26 15.64
N THR A 211 17.26 -5.45 15.96
CA THR A 211 17.14 -4.00 16.21
C THR A 211 17.51 -3.14 15.01
N GLN A 212 17.86 -3.74 13.86
CA GLN A 212 18.18 -3.01 12.63
C GLN A 212 16.94 -2.89 11.75
N LEU A 213 16.49 -1.66 11.51
CA LEU A 213 15.35 -1.35 10.63
C LEU A 213 15.75 -1.40 9.16
N GLY A 214 14.91 -1.98 8.33
CA GLY A 214 15.11 -2.02 6.89
C GLY A 214 14.98 -0.65 6.23
N LEU A 215 15.45 -0.57 4.98
CA LEU A 215 15.54 0.66 4.20
C LEU A 215 14.21 1.43 4.12
N GLY A 216 13.11 0.76 3.76
CA GLY A 216 11.81 1.43 3.55
C GLY A 216 11.22 2.03 4.84
N VAL A 217 11.35 1.33 5.96
CA VAL A 217 10.91 1.81 7.29
C VAL A 217 11.81 2.95 7.76
N SER A 218 13.12 2.83 7.58
CA SER A 218 14.08 3.88 7.96
C SER A 218 13.86 5.17 7.17
N ASN A 219 13.59 5.06 5.86
CA ASN A 219 13.25 6.20 5.01
C ASN A 219 11.94 6.85 5.49
N ALA A 220 10.94 6.06 5.85
CA ALA A 220 9.68 6.58 6.38
C ALA A 220 9.87 7.38 7.67
N LEU A 221 10.64 6.85 8.64
CA LEU A 221 10.91 7.52 9.91
C LEU A 221 11.65 8.84 9.70
N ARG A 222 12.70 8.85 8.87
CA ARG A 222 13.42 10.09 8.52
C ARG A 222 12.53 11.11 7.81
N THR A 223 11.66 10.63 6.91
CA THR A 223 10.71 11.52 6.22
C THR A 223 9.69 12.09 7.20
N LEU A 224 9.16 11.30 8.13
CA LEU A 224 8.26 11.77 9.19
C LEU A 224 8.94 12.85 10.05
N GLU A 225 10.22 12.66 10.40
CA GLU A 225 11.00 13.65 11.15
C GLU A 225 11.20 14.93 10.34
N ALA A 226 11.64 14.81 9.08
CA ALA A 226 11.83 15.95 8.19
C ALA A 226 10.54 16.77 7.97
N MET A 227 9.38 16.08 7.99
CA MET A 227 8.05 16.72 7.90
C MET A 227 7.51 17.22 9.25
N GLY A 228 8.29 17.09 10.33
CA GLY A 228 7.91 17.53 11.66
C GLY A 228 6.74 16.77 12.28
N LYS A 229 6.51 15.52 11.86
CA LYS A 229 5.46 14.66 12.40
C LYS A 229 5.90 13.91 13.65
N VAL A 230 7.19 13.57 13.69
CA VAL A 230 7.85 12.93 14.81
C VAL A 230 9.23 13.57 15.01
N LYS A 231 9.86 13.31 16.17
CA LYS A 231 11.26 13.59 16.44
C LYS A 231 11.93 12.28 16.81
N LEU A 232 13.04 11.95 16.16
CA LEU A 232 13.83 10.77 16.45
C LEU A 232 14.89 11.15 17.49
N GLU A 233 14.96 10.41 18.60
CA GLU A 233 15.82 10.77 19.73
C GLU A 233 16.70 9.61 20.17
N ARG A 234 17.92 9.94 20.59
CA ARG A 234 18.86 8.99 21.17
C ARG A 234 19.10 9.35 22.63
N GLN A 235 18.78 8.41 23.51
CA GLN A 235 19.12 8.49 24.94
C GLN A 235 20.21 7.46 25.24
N PRO A 236 21.36 7.85 25.83
CA PRO A 236 22.53 6.94 25.99
C PRO A 236 22.25 5.64 26.72
N ASP A 237 21.42 5.71 27.78
CA ASP A 237 21.16 4.59 28.67
C ASP A 237 19.93 3.74 28.27
N SER A 238 19.40 3.97 27.06
CA SER A 238 18.24 3.25 26.54
C SER A 238 18.63 2.25 25.46
N LEU A 239 17.78 1.23 25.25
CA LEU A 239 17.94 0.29 24.15
C LEU A 239 17.97 1.05 22.80
N GLN A 240 19.07 0.90 22.10
CA GLN A 240 19.28 1.54 20.80
C GLN A 240 18.82 0.62 19.68
N TRP A 241 18.11 1.19 18.72
CA TRP A 241 17.81 0.56 17.43
C TRP A 241 18.53 1.31 16.31
N GLN A 242 18.81 0.66 15.20
CA GLN A 242 19.53 1.25 14.08
C GLN A 242 18.62 1.46 12.89
N LEU A 243 18.59 2.69 12.41
CA LEU A 243 18.08 2.98 11.08
C LEU A 243 19.04 2.43 10.03
N TYR A 244 18.50 2.08 8.85
CA TYR A 244 19.33 1.74 7.70
C TYR A 244 20.39 2.81 7.46
N ARG A 245 21.63 2.38 7.18
CA ARG A 245 22.80 3.26 7.13
C ARG A 245 22.75 4.20 5.93
N PHE A 246 22.71 5.48 6.23
CA PHE A 246 23.16 6.57 5.39
C PHE A 246 24.27 7.30 6.17
N GLU A 247 24.71 8.47 5.69
CA GLU A 247 25.66 9.30 6.43
C GLU A 247 25.04 9.83 7.74
N GLY A 248 25.82 9.90 8.81
CA GLY A 248 25.43 10.42 10.12
C GLY A 248 25.08 9.37 11.18
N SER A 249 24.49 9.82 12.29
CA SER A 249 24.05 8.94 13.38
C SER A 249 22.79 8.19 12.97
N ASN A 250 22.83 6.86 13.14
CA ASN A 250 21.70 5.99 12.77
C ASN A 250 21.04 5.34 13.98
N ASP A 251 21.57 5.59 15.18
CA ASP A 251 21.03 5.01 16.41
C ASP A 251 19.89 5.86 16.95
N ILE A 252 18.77 5.24 17.24
CA ILE A 252 17.60 5.85 17.86
C ILE A 252 17.10 4.99 19.02
N SER A 253 16.59 5.60 20.06
CA SER A 253 16.00 4.92 21.20
C SER A 253 14.54 5.27 21.43
N HIS A 254 14.12 6.46 21.00
CA HIS A 254 12.77 6.98 21.20
C HIS A 254 12.25 7.72 19.97
N VAL A 255 10.94 7.77 19.88
CA VAL A 255 10.19 8.60 18.92
C VAL A 255 9.26 9.50 19.73
N THR A 256 9.40 10.81 19.58
CA THR A 256 8.45 11.78 20.15
C THR A 256 7.42 12.16 19.08
N ILE A 257 6.15 12.01 19.39
CA ILE A 257 5.04 12.34 18.48
C ILE A 257 4.86 13.85 18.50
N ALA A 258 5.00 14.53 17.35
CA ALA A 258 4.96 15.99 17.29
C ALA A 258 3.53 16.55 17.28
N ARG A 259 2.58 15.85 16.60
CA ARG A 259 1.16 16.28 16.54
C ARG A 259 0.24 15.09 16.34
#